data_1359400e2d43f97407990f83ed8915b7
#
_entry.id   1359400e2d43f97407990f83ed8915b7
#
_cell.length_a   1.000
_cell.length_b   1.000
_cell.length_c   1.000
_cell.angle_alpha   90.00
_cell.angle_beta   90.00
_cell.angle_gamma   90.00
#
_symmetry.space_group_name_H-M   'P 1'
#
loop_
_entity.id
_entity.type
_entity.pdbx_description
1 polymer ?
#
loop_
_entity_poly.entity_id
_entity_poly.type
_entity_poly.pdbx_seq_one_letter_code
_entity_poly.pdbx_strand_id
1 'polypeptide(L)'
;MKPLRHQTALYIAAFLLALAVRLIRLGTWPLTDTEAVWALQALGVAQGLHPALGSQPAYVLLTSILFFFYGGGTNFLARFIPALAGSFLVFIPLLFQERIKPRPGLILAYFLAFDPGLVALSRQAGSSILAVTFVLFAWGFWQRKQTRLAGIFAASALLSGSALWEGLLGLVLAWAILQMTERHGKAEPAEGQEGPLHPVSEWLSALWFAAGTLLVGGTLFFLSPNGLSAWLSSLPEYLSGWVHPSGISPVMMLFSLLAYQPLAVILGLIAIVRGWVNGSQRVMRLSIWALIALLLALFYPFHQVSDLAWMLIPLWSLAALELARAVNILPEERRQVMGITGLIVLILFFVWLQFLSITTLTIPSLEANNRIWLLFGSLALLVICILLVGVGWSARTAQFGAVWGIAVALGIYSFGAMLGAGNLRVAQGQEMWTADKTPAQADLLLTVANEMSDWSNININAQPVTIIGINSPALEWLLRGHHISMTNSLGPSASPPFAITTDQNDPALAAGYRGESFVWRQATSWDNAALTDWLRWLAYHQMPQSTEKIIFWVRNDLFLDTKSTKP
;
A
#
# COMPACT_ATOMS: atom_id res chain seq x y z
N MET A 1 -35.94 -11.20 10.58
CA MET A 1 -35.43 -9.79 10.46
C MET A 1 -34.27 -9.40 11.41
N LYS A 2 -34.08 -10.06 12.58
CA LYS A 2 -32.94 -9.74 13.50
C LYS A 2 -31.52 -10.07 13.00
N PRO A 3 -31.23 -11.15 12.26
CA PRO A 3 -29.85 -11.47 11.84
C PRO A 3 -29.26 -10.49 10.83
N LEU A 4 -30.06 -9.87 9.96
CA LEU A 4 -29.59 -8.89 8.97
C LEU A 4 -29.06 -7.60 9.62
N ARG A 5 -29.70 -7.13 10.70
CA ARG A 5 -29.26 -5.93 11.44
C ARG A 5 -27.88 -6.12 12.07
N HIS A 6 -27.57 -7.29 12.65
CA HIS A 6 -26.27 -7.56 13.26
C HIS A 6 -25.15 -7.63 12.23
N GLN A 7 -25.39 -8.26 11.07
CA GLN A 7 -24.38 -8.32 10.01
C GLN A 7 -24.04 -6.94 9.45
N THR A 8 -25.04 -6.12 9.16
CA THR A 8 -24.85 -4.74 8.70
C THR A 8 -24.04 -3.92 9.71
N ALA A 9 -24.38 -4.03 11.00
CA ALA A 9 -23.62 -3.34 12.05
C ALA A 9 -22.14 -3.76 12.10
N LEU A 10 -21.84 -5.05 11.90
CA LEU A 10 -20.46 -5.55 11.88
C LEU A 10 -19.68 -5.06 10.66
N TYR A 11 -20.30 -4.95 9.48
CA TYR A 11 -19.66 -4.34 8.31
C TYR A 11 -19.43 -2.83 8.51
N ILE A 12 -20.37 -2.12 9.10
CA ILE A 12 -20.19 -0.71 9.45
C ILE A 12 -19.04 -0.57 10.46
N ALA A 13 -18.96 -1.41 11.48
CA ALA A 13 -17.87 -1.42 12.43
C ALA A 13 -16.51 -1.69 11.74
N ALA A 14 -16.44 -2.68 10.83
CA ALA A 14 -15.25 -2.96 10.05
C ALA A 14 -14.83 -1.77 9.18
N PHE A 15 -15.80 -1.08 8.56
CA PHE A 15 -15.55 0.13 7.77
C PHE A 15 -15.03 1.29 8.63
N LEU A 16 -15.65 1.54 9.79
CA LEU A 16 -15.21 2.60 10.69
C LEU A 16 -13.79 2.33 11.23
N LEU A 17 -13.47 1.08 11.54
CA LEU A 17 -12.12 0.68 11.95
C LEU A 17 -11.13 0.84 10.79
N ALA A 18 -11.50 0.41 9.58
CA ALA A 18 -10.68 0.58 8.40
C ALA A 18 -10.39 2.06 8.11
N LEU A 19 -11.40 2.90 8.23
CA LEU A 19 -11.30 4.34 8.04
C LEU A 19 -10.43 4.98 9.14
N ALA A 20 -10.65 4.61 10.40
CA ALA A 20 -9.86 5.12 11.52
C ALA A 20 -8.36 4.83 11.34
N VAL A 21 -8.00 3.57 11.05
CA VAL A 21 -6.60 3.16 10.83
C VAL A 21 -5.96 3.94 9.67
N ARG A 22 -6.72 4.24 8.62
CA ARG A 22 -6.21 4.95 7.44
C ARG A 22 -6.13 6.47 7.62
N LEU A 23 -6.99 7.06 8.45
CA LEU A 23 -7.02 8.52 8.66
C LEU A 23 -6.18 9.00 9.85
N ILE A 24 -5.97 8.17 10.89
CA ILE A 24 -5.16 8.56 12.05
C ILE A 24 -3.74 8.93 11.58
N ARG A 25 -3.30 10.14 11.96
CA ARG A 25 -1.95 10.66 11.64
C ARG A 25 -1.60 10.62 10.14
N LEU A 26 -2.60 10.75 9.24
CA LEU A 26 -2.40 10.64 7.79
C LEU A 26 -1.51 11.76 7.22
N GLY A 27 -1.59 12.96 7.78
CA GLY A 27 -0.83 14.14 7.32
C GLY A 27 0.48 14.41 8.06
N THR A 28 0.85 13.59 9.06
CA THR A 28 2.01 13.87 9.93
C THR A 28 3.37 13.68 9.25
N TRP A 29 3.44 12.81 8.25
CA TRP A 29 4.68 12.55 7.52
C TRP A 29 4.76 13.40 6.25
N PRO A 30 5.94 13.94 5.90
CA PRO A 30 6.13 14.62 4.63
C PRO A 30 5.82 13.69 3.46
N LEU A 31 5.48 14.27 2.31
CA LEU A 31 5.28 13.49 1.09
C LEU A 31 6.63 13.03 0.55
N THR A 32 6.67 11.82 0.00
CA THR A 32 7.80 11.32 -0.79
C THR A 32 7.84 12.02 -2.15
N ASP A 33 8.92 11.86 -2.92
CA ASP A 33 9.02 12.49 -4.24
C ASP A 33 7.91 12.02 -5.19
N THR A 34 7.58 10.73 -5.24
CA THR A 34 6.45 10.22 -6.05
C THR A 34 5.11 10.76 -5.59
N GLU A 35 4.83 10.79 -4.29
CA GLU A 35 3.60 11.37 -3.78
C GLU A 35 3.47 12.86 -4.12
N ALA A 36 4.58 13.59 -4.01
CA ALA A 36 4.62 15.03 -4.28
C ALA A 36 4.39 15.37 -5.76
N VAL A 37 4.90 14.55 -6.70
CA VAL A 37 4.59 14.72 -8.14
C VAL A 37 3.08 14.76 -8.37
N TRP A 38 2.35 13.81 -7.79
CA TRP A 38 0.90 13.73 -7.94
C TRP A 38 0.18 14.87 -7.21
N ALA A 39 0.65 15.23 -6.01
CA ALA A 39 0.08 16.30 -5.22
C ALA A 39 0.28 17.69 -5.86
N LEU A 40 1.47 17.95 -6.46
CA LEU A 40 1.74 19.20 -7.19
C LEU A 40 0.87 19.33 -8.43
N GLN A 41 0.67 18.25 -9.19
CA GLN A 41 -0.26 18.25 -10.33
C GLN A 41 -1.70 18.57 -9.86
N ALA A 42 -2.16 17.94 -8.78
CA ALA A 42 -3.48 18.23 -8.22
C ALA A 42 -3.62 19.67 -7.72
N LEU A 43 -2.56 20.22 -7.14
CA LEU A 43 -2.53 21.61 -6.69
C LEU A 43 -2.57 22.59 -7.87
N GLY A 44 -1.80 22.31 -8.93
CA GLY A 44 -1.82 23.12 -10.15
C GLY A 44 -3.21 23.14 -10.78
N VAL A 45 -3.88 21.99 -10.90
CA VAL A 45 -5.28 21.94 -11.41
C VAL A 45 -6.22 22.73 -10.50
N ALA A 46 -6.09 22.62 -9.17
CA ALA A 46 -6.93 23.36 -8.22
C ALA A 46 -6.73 24.87 -8.30
N GLN A 47 -5.55 25.33 -8.71
CA GLN A 47 -5.22 26.74 -8.93
C GLN A 47 -5.62 27.25 -10.33
N GLY A 48 -6.29 26.43 -11.15
CA GLY A 48 -6.67 26.78 -12.51
C GLY A 48 -5.54 26.72 -13.53
N LEU A 49 -4.41 26.13 -13.16
CA LEU A 49 -3.33 25.83 -14.09
C LEU A 49 -3.68 24.57 -14.90
N HIS A 50 -3.07 24.41 -16.06
CA HIS A 50 -3.22 23.21 -16.90
C HIS A 50 -1.90 22.43 -16.97
N PRO A 51 -1.45 21.81 -15.85
CA PRO A 51 -0.22 21.03 -15.87
C PRO A 51 -0.38 19.81 -16.78
N ALA A 52 0.76 19.30 -17.29
CA ALA A 52 0.78 17.98 -17.89
C ALA A 52 0.45 16.95 -16.82
N LEU A 53 -0.64 16.22 -16.98
CA LEU A 53 -1.05 15.19 -16.03
C LEU A 53 -0.30 13.89 -16.33
N GLY A 54 0.15 13.21 -15.27
CA GLY A 54 0.69 11.85 -15.35
C GLY A 54 -0.43 10.81 -15.52
N SER A 55 -0.05 9.54 -15.54
CA SER A 55 -0.91 8.40 -15.88
C SER A 55 -2.10 8.15 -14.94
N GLN A 56 -2.21 8.86 -13.80
CA GLN A 56 -3.26 8.67 -12.78
C GLN A 56 -4.26 9.85 -12.71
N PRO A 57 -4.97 10.17 -13.77
CA PRO A 57 -5.85 11.33 -13.78
C PRO A 57 -6.99 11.25 -12.74
N ALA A 58 -7.50 10.06 -12.40
CA ALA A 58 -8.52 9.93 -11.35
C ALA A 58 -8.04 10.45 -10.00
N TYR A 59 -6.80 10.10 -9.60
CA TYR A 59 -6.24 10.61 -8.35
C TYR A 59 -6.08 12.13 -8.40
N VAL A 60 -5.45 12.65 -9.45
CA VAL A 60 -5.16 14.08 -9.58
C VAL A 60 -6.45 14.91 -9.59
N LEU A 61 -7.44 14.50 -10.39
CA LEU A 61 -8.69 15.24 -10.53
C LEU A 61 -9.55 15.18 -9.25
N LEU A 62 -9.64 14.03 -8.59
CA LEU A 62 -10.38 13.92 -7.32
C LEU A 62 -9.69 14.71 -6.20
N THR A 63 -8.37 14.69 -6.14
CA THR A 63 -7.60 15.42 -5.12
C THR A 63 -7.63 16.94 -5.38
N SER A 64 -7.63 17.37 -6.64
CA SER A 64 -7.74 18.80 -6.99
C SER A 64 -9.06 19.41 -6.52
N ILE A 65 -10.16 18.66 -6.55
CA ILE A 65 -11.44 19.11 -6.00
C ILE A 65 -11.30 19.39 -4.49
N LEU A 66 -10.64 18.50 -3.74
CA LEU A 66 -10.43 18.71 -2.31
C LEU A 66 -9.54 19.93 -2.04
N PHE A 67 -8.47 20.10 -2.81
CA PHE A 67 -7.57 21.26 -2.68
C PHE A 67 -8.28 22.56 -3.00
N PHE A 68 -9.13 22.56 -4.03
CA PHE A 68 -9.93 23.71 -4.39
C PHE A 68 -10.89 24.13 -3.26
N PHE A 69 -11.66 23.21 -2.69
CA PHE A 69 -12.59 23.53 -1.60
C PHE A 69 -11.90 23.93 -0.30
N TYR A 70 -10.71 23.40 -0.04
CA TYR A 70 -9.92 23.74 1.14
C TYR A 70 -9.15 25.06 0.96
N GLY A 71 -8.93 25.50 -0.27
CA GLY A 71 -8.13 26.67 -0.61
C GLY A 71 -6.63 26.44 -0.60
N GLY A 72 -6.17 25.18 -0.70
CA GLY A 72 -4.76 24.82 -0.74
C GLY A 72 -4.49 23.33 -0.55
N GLY A 73 -3.24 22.91 -0.75
CA GLY A 73 -2.79 21.52 -0.60
C GLY A 73 -2.22 21.24 0.79
N THR A 74 -2.59 20.11 1.40
CA THR A 74 -1.98 19.59 2.63
C THR A 74 -1.58 18.13 2.45
N ASN A 75 -0.61 17.64 3.24
CA ASN A 75 -0.22 16.22 3.23
C ASN A 75 -1.40 15.29 3.53
N PHE A 76 -2.31 15.72 4.43
CA PHE A 76 -3.53 14.98 4.75
C PHE A 76 -4.46 14.84 3.55
N LEU A 77 -4.77 15.95 2.88
CA LEU A 77 -5.68 15.96 1.73
C LEU A 77 -5.12 15.21 0.52
N ALA A 78 -3.79 15.27 0.30
CA ALA A 78 -3.13 14.51 -0.74
C ALA A 78 -3.32 13.00 -0.60
N ARG A 79 -3.37 12.49 0.63
CA ARG A 79 -3.54 11.05 0.93
C ARG A 79 -4.99 10.65 1.20
N PHE A 80 -5.93 11.61 1.27
CA PHE A 80 -7.30 11.35 1.69
C PHE A 80 -8.09 10.46 0.72
N ILE A 81 -7.99 10.71 -0.59
CA ILE A 81 -8.71 9.92 -1.61
C ILE A 81 -8.28 8.44 -1.61
N PRO A 82 -6.97 8.09 -1.63
CA PRO A 82 -6.54 6.70 -1.45
C PRO A 82 -7.00 6.07 -0.13
N ALA A 83 -6.94 6.83 0.98
CA ALA A 83 -7.39 6.35 2.29
C ALA A 83 -8.88 5.99 2.32
N LEU A 84 -9.69 6.83 1.71
CA LEU A 84 -11.13 6.59 1.57
C LEU A 84 -11.41 5.39 0.67
N ALA A 85 -10.78 5.32 -0.52
CA ALA A 85 -10.95 4.21 -1.46
C ALA A 85 -10.58 2.86 -0.84
N GLY A 86 -9.41 2.78 -0.19
CA GLY A 86 -8.99 1.56 0.50
C GLY A 86 -9.90 1.16 1.67
N SER A 87 -10.54 2.13 2.34
CA SER A 87 -11.52 1.83 3.39
C SER A 87 -12.78 1.17 2.82
N PHE A 88 -13.20 1.55 1.63
CA PHE A 88 -14.34 0.94 0.95
C PHE A 88 -14.13 -0.52 0.55
N LEU A 89 -12.88 -1.02 0.45
CA LEU A 89 -12.61 -2.44 0.17
C LEU A 89 -13.32 -3.39 1.14
N VAL A 90 -13.60 -2.95 2.36
CA VAL A 90 -14.36 -3.71 3.36
C VAL A 90 -15.74 -4.14 2.85
N PHE A 91 -16.33 -3.40 1.92
CA PHE A 91 -17.63 -3.71 1.36
C PHE A 91 -17.61 -4.66 0.16
N ILE A 92 -16.42 -4.98 -0.38
CA ILE A 92 -16.28 -5.91 -1.50
C ILE A 92 -16.96 -7.27 -1.24
N PRO A 93 -16.78 -7.93 -0.08
CA PRO A 93 -17.45 -9.20 0.20
C PRO A 93 -18.98 -9.12 0.13
N LEU A 94 -19.57 -7.95 0.41
CA LEU A 94 -21.02 -7.76 0.29
C LEU A 94 -21.48 -7.83 -1.16
N LEU A 95 -20.68 -7.35 -2.11
CA LEU A 95 -21.02 -7.39 -3.53
C LEU A 95 -21.03 -8.83 -4.08
N PHE A 96 -20.25 -9.72 -3.47
CA PHE A 96 -20.12 -11.13 -3.85
C PHE A 96 -20.88 -12.09 -2.93
N GLN A 97 -21.93 -11.65 -2.19
CA GLN A 97 -22.65 -12.46 -1.21
C GLN A 97 -23.25 -13.75 -1.77
N GLU A 98 -23.64 -13.76 -3.04
CA GLU A 98 -24.14 -14.97 -3.70
C GLU A 98 -23.08 -16.06 -3.83
N ARG A 99 -21.81 -15.64 -3.95
CA ARG A 99 -20.65 -16.54 -4.10
C ARG A 99 -19.92 -16.79 -2.78
N ILE A 100 -19.92 -15.82 -1.87
CA ILE A 100 -19.24 -15.89 -0.58
C ILE A 100 -20.31 -15.97 0.52
N LYS A 101 -20.28 -17.05 1.32
CA LYS A 101 -21.20 -17.17 2.45
C LYS A 101 -21.02 -15.99 3.43
N PRO A 102 -22.04 -15.60 4.21
CA PRO A 102 -21.99 -14.40 5.07
C PRO A 102 -20.82 -14.38 6.08
N ARG A 103 -20.49 -15.53 6.68
CA ARG A 103 -19.39 -15.63 7.67
C ARG A 103 -18.01 -15.42 7.06
N PRO A 104 -17.60 -16.16 6.02
CA PRO A 104 -16.33 -15.87 5.34
C PRO A 104 -16.25 -14.44 4.80
N GLY A 105 -17.35 -13.89 4.31
CA GLY A 105 -17.41 -12.52 3.82
C GLY A 105 -17.12 -11.49 4.91
N LEU A 106 -17.66 -11.68 6.11
CA LEU A 106 -17.39 -10.79 7.24
C LEU A 106 -15.93 -10.90 7.72
N ILE A 107 -15.39 -12.11 7.80
CA ILE A 107 -13.97 -12.33 8.16
C ILE A 107 -13.06 -11.65 7.13
N LEU A 108 -13.37 -11.81 5.84
CA LEU A 108 -12.62 -11.13 4.77
C LEU A 108 -12.68 -9.61 4.92
N ALA A 109 -13.84 -9.04 5.28
CA ALA A 109 -13.97 -7.60 5.50
C ALA A 109 -13.01 -7.08 6.57
N TYR A 110 -12.87 -7.79 7.70
CA TYR A 110 -11.89 -7.45 8.74
C TYR A 110 -10.44 -7.66 8.27
N PHE A 111 -10.16 -8.72 7.52
CA PHE A 111 -8.83 -8.92 6.96
C PHE A 111 -8.42 -7.78 6.01
N LEU A 112 -9.32 -7.34 5.12
CA LEU A 112 -9.07 -6.19 4.24
C LEU A 112 -8.97 -4.86 5.00
N ALA A 113 -9.62 -4.75 6.17
CA ALA A 113 -9.52 -3.57 7.02
C ALA A 113 -8.12 -3.41 7.62
N PHE A 114 -7.47 -4.52 8.02
CA PHE A 114 -6.23 -4.54 8.77
C PHE A 114 -5.02 -5.12 8.01
N ASP A 115 -5.17 -5.44 6.73
CA ASP A 115 -4.02 -5.91 5.92
C ASP A 115 -2.91 -4.86 5.86
N PRO A 116 -1.65 -5.21 6.21
CA PRO A 116 -0.54 -4.26 6.22
C PRO A 116 -0.30 -3.59 4.87
N GLY A 117 -0.32 -4.35 3.78
CA GLY A 117 -0.08 -3.83 2.43
C GLY A 117 -1.19 -2.91 1.94
N LEU A 118 -2.46 -3.32 2.07
CA LEU A 118 -3.59 -2.49 1.67
C LEU A 118 -3.71 -1.21 2.52
N VAL A 119 -3.36 -1.28 3.81
CA VAL A 119 -3.30 -0.09 4.67
C VAL A 119 -2.17 0.83 4.23
N ALA A 120 -0.97 0.31 3.98
CA ALA A 120 0.17 1.10 3.51
C ALA A 120 -0.16 1.84 2.21
N LEU A 121 -0.66 1.13 1.20
CA LEU A 121 -1.04 1.70 -0.09
C LEU A 121 -2.18 2.73 0.03
N SER A 122 -3.13 2.50 0.93
CA SER A 122 -4.22 3.46 1.19
C SER A 122 -3.73 4.77 1.81
N ARG A 123 -2.55 4.78 2.40
CA ARG A 123 -1.97 5.96 3.08
C ARG A 123 -0.91 6.66 2.23
N GLN A 124 -0.79 6.31 0.96
CA GLN A 124 0.14 6.92 0.00
C GLN A 124 -0.64 7.64 -1.11
N ALA A 125 -0.19 8.84 -1.47
CA ALA A 125 -0.76 9.60 -2.57
C ALA A 125 -0.37 8.96 -3.92
N GLY A 126 -1.32 8.83 -4.85
CA GLY A 126 -1.06 8.24 -6.16
C GLY A 126 -0.76 6.73 -6.16
N SER A 127 -1.19 5.98 -5.14
CA SER A 127 -0.97 4.54 -5.05
C SER A 127 -1.92 3.71 -5.93
N SER A 128 -1.56 2.44 -6.14
CA SER A 128 -2.36 1.46 -6.90
C SER A 128 -3.72 1.12 -6.28
N ILE A 129 -4.00 1.55 -5.04
CA ILE A 129 -5.21 1.20 -4.30
C ILE A 129 -6.50 1.65 -5.01
N LEU A 130 -6.46 2.77 -5.75
CA LEU A 130 -7.60 3.24 -6.54
C LEU A 130 -7.97 2.25 -7.64
N ALA A 131 -6.98 1.76 -8.39
CA ALA A 131 -7.18 0.77 -9.44
C ALA A 131 -7.80 -0.51 -8.89
N VAL A 132 -7.22 -1.06 -7.80
CA VAL A 132 -7.72 -2.27 -7.13
C VAL A 132 -9.17 -2.08 -6.66
N THR A 133 -9.44 -0.97 -5.99
CA THR A 133 -10.77 -0.68 -5.43
C THR A 133 -11.80 -0.56 -6.55
N PHE A 134 -11.54 0.24 -7.57
CA PHE A 134 -12.51 0.50 -8.62
C PHE A 134 -12.77 -0.72 -9.51
N VAL A 135 -11.75 -1.54 -9.82
CA VAL A 135 -11.94 -2.80 -10.55
C VAL A 135 -12.82 -3.77 -9.76
N LEU A 136 -12.56 -3.93 -8.46
CA LEU A 136 -13.34 -4.84 -7.62
C LEU A 136 -14.81 -4.37 -7.47
N PHE A 137 -15.03 -3.06 -7.35
CA PHE A 137 -16.38 -2.50 -7.34
C PHE A 137 -17.07 -2.65 -8.71
N ALA A 138 -16.39 -2.37 -9.81
CA ALA A 138 -16.91 -2.58 -11.15
C ALA A 138 -17.36 -4.03 -11.36
N TRP A 139 -16.49 -4.98 -10.99
CA TRP A 139 -16.80 -6.41 -11.09
C TRP A 139 -17.94 -6.80 -10.14
N GLY A 140 -17.93 -6.33 -8.89
CA GLY A 140 -18.98 -6.63 -7.91
C GLY A 140 -20.35 -6.10 -8.32
N PHE A 141 -20.45 -4.88 -8.83
CA PHE A 141 -21.71 -4.31 -9.34
C PHE A 141 -22.18 -5.00 -10.62
N TRP A 142 -21.25 -5.40 -11.50
CA TRP A 142 -21.57 -6.22 -12.65
C TRP A 142 -22.24 -7.54 -12.26
N GLN A 143 -21.71 -8.24 -11.25
CA GLN A 143 -22.31 -9.49 -10.75
C GLN A 143 -23.71 -9.27 -10.16
N ARG A 144 -23.98 -8.08 -9.62
CA ARG A 144 -25.30 -7.70 -9.09
C ARG A 144 -26.25 -7.12 -10.11
N LYS A 145 -25.92 -7.15 -11.38
CA LYS A 145 -26.70 -6.56 -12.48
C LYS A 145 -26.95 -5.06 -12.34
N GLN A 146 -26.12 -4.37 -11.56
CA GLN A 146 -26.12 -2.90 -11.42
C GLN A 146 -25.19 -2.28 -12.48
N THR A 147 -25.57 -2.43 -13.74
CA THR A 147 -24.72 -2.12 -14.91
C THR A 147 -24.28 -0.65 -14.95
N ARG A 148 -25.12 0.28 -14.49
CA ARG A 148 -24.77 1.71 -14.40
C ARG A 148 -23.59 1.95 -13.48
N LEU A 149 -23.64 1.42 -12.24
CA LEU A 149 -22.54 1.54 -11.30
C LEU A 149 -21.30 0.78 -11.78
N ALA A 150 -21.49 -0.40 -12.36
CA ALA A 150 -20.38 -1.15 -12.96
C ALA A 150 -19.65 -0.32 -14.03
N GLY A 151 -20.38 0.38 -14.91
CA GLY A 151 -19.80 1.28 -15.92
C GLY A 151 -19.04 2.46 -15.31
N ILE A 152 -19.61 3.13 -14.28
CA ILE A 152 -18.97 4.24 -13.57
C ILE A 152 -17.65 3.79 -12.95
N PHE A 153 -17.65 2.69 -12.18
CA PHE A 153 -16.45 2.19 -11.55
C PHE A 153 -15.42 1.63 -12.53
N ALA A 154 -15.85 1.05 -13.65
CA ALA A 154 -14.94 0.62 -14.71
C ALA A 154 -14.21 1.81 -15.36
N ALA A 155 -14.89 2.90 -15.64
CA ALA A 155 -14.28 4.13 -16.14
C ALA A 155 -13.34 4.77 -15.10
N SER A 156 -13.75 4.80 -13.83
CA SER A 156 -12.89 5.27 -12.74
C SER A 156 -11.62 4.43 -12.61
N ALA A 157 -11.72 3.11 -12.82
CA ALA A 157 -10.56 2.23 -12.86
C ALA A 157 -9.63 2.57 -14.03
N LEU A 158 -10.17 2.80 -15.23
CA LEU A 158 -9.39 3.22 -16.40
C LEU A 158 -8.59 4.50 -16.15
N LEU A 159 -9.12 5.42 -15.36
CA LEU A 159 -8.47 6.68 -14.98
C LEU A 159 -7.47 6.52 -13.80
N SER A 160 -7.26 5.31 -13.27
CA SER A 160 -6.44 5.06 -12.07
C SER A 160 -4.98 4.70 -12.35
N GLY A 161 -4.52 4.76 -13.60
CA GLY A 161 -3.11 4.63 -13.97
C GLY A 161 -2.65 3.26 -14.41
N SER A 162 -1.32 3.12 -14.52
CA SER A 162 -0.64 1.94 -15.08
C SER A 162 -0.89 0.65 -14.28
N ALA A 163 -1.06 0.73 -12.97
CA ALA A 163 -1.35 -0.42 -12.09
C ALA A 163 -2.66 -1.16 -12.45
N LEU A 164 -3.60 -0.50 -13.14
CA LEU A 164 -4.81 -1.14 -13.66
C LEU A 164 -4.47 -2.26 -14.66
N TRP A 165 -3.53 -1.99 -15.57
CA TRP A 165 -3.23 -2.89 -16.68
C TRP A 165 -2.63 -4.20 -16.20
N GLU A 166 -1.80 -4.15 -15.15
CA GLU A 166 -1.28 -5.34 -14.48
C GLU A 166 -2.41 -6.20 -13.90
N GLY A 167 -3.32 -5.57 -13.15
CA GLY A 167 -4.47 -6.27 -12.57
C GLY A 167 -5.40 -6.89 -13.62
N LEU A 168 -5.69 -6.15 -14.69
CA LEU A 168 -6.51 -6.66 -15.80
C LEU A 168 -5.83 -7.83 -16.52
N LEU A 169 -4.54 -7.73 -16.82
CA LEU A 169 -3.77 -8.81 -17.40
C LEU A 169 -3.82 -10.06 -16.51
N GLY A 170 -3.60 -9.89 -15.20
CA GLY A 170 -3.69 -10.97 -14.23
C GLY A 170 -5.08 -11.64 -14.20
N LEU A 171 -6.15 -10.85 -14.22
CA LEU A 171 -7.53 -11.36 -14.25
C LEU A 171 -7.85 -12.09 -15.56
N VAL A 172 -7.42 -11.56 -16.71
CA VAL A 172 -7.62 -12.19 -18.03
C VAL A 172 -6.86 -13.51 -18.12
N LEU A 173 -5.60 -13.56 -17.68
CA LEU A 173 -4.81 -14.79 -17.65
C LEU A 173 -5.43 -15.84 -16.71
N ALA A 174 -5.86 -15.43 -15.53
CA ALA A 174 -6.56 -16.30 -14.59
C ALA A 174 -7.83 -16.88 -15.20
N TRP A 175 -8.64 -16.04 -15.84
CA TRP A 175 -9.86 -16.47 -16.53
C TRP A 175 -9.55 -17.44 -17.69
N ALA A 176 -8.54 -17.15 -18.51
CA ALA A 176 -8.15 -18.00 -19.64
C ALA A 176 -7.73 -19.40 -19.16
N ILE A 177 -6.89 -19.49 -18.11
CA ILE A 177 -6.46 -20.77 -17.55
C ILE A 177 -7.64 -21.54 -16.97
N LEU A 178 -8.56 -20.86 -16.27
CA LEU A 178 -9.76 -21.50 -15.75
C LEU A 178 -10.65 -22.08 -16.86
N GLN A 179 -10.84 -21.35 -17.96
CA GLN A 179 -11.58 -21.85 -19.12
C GLN A 179 -10.90 -23.08 -19.75
N MET A 180 -9.57 -23.09 -19.84
CA MET A 180 -8.82 -24.24 -20.35
C MET A 180 -9.00 -25.46 -19.46
N THR A 181 -8.90 -25.29 -18.13
CA THR A 181 -9.06 -26.41 -17.19
C THR A 181 -10.49 -26.96 -17.16
N GLU A 182 -11.50 -26.09 -17.27
CA GLU A 182 -12.91 -26.51 -17.32
C GLU A 182 -13.26 -27.25 -18.65
N ARG A 183 -12.64 -26.88 -19.77
CA ARG A 183 -12.84 -27.57 -21.06
C ARG A 183 -12.25 -28.98 -21.09
N HIS A 184 -11.10 -29.20 -20.46
CA HIS A 184 -10.46 -30.52 -20.38
C HIS A 184 -11.15 -31.49 -19.41
N GLY A 185 -11.96 -30.97 -18.48
CA GLY A 185 -12.72 -31.78 -17.50
C GLY A 185 -14.13 -32.18 -17.96
N LYS A 186 -14.63 -31.67 -19.07
CA LYS A 186 -15.95 -32.01 -19.61
C LYS A 186 -15.80 -32.89 -20.84
N ALA A 187 -15.99 -34.20 -20.64
CA ALA A 187 -16.46 -35.06 -21.73
C ALA A 187 -17.92 -34.66 -22.01
N GLU A 188 -18.17 -34.24 -23.26
CA GLU A 188 -19.43 -33.82 -23.88
C GLU A 188 -20.11 -32.54 -23.37
N PRO A 189 -20.42 -31.59 -24.26
CA PRO A 189 -21.24 -30.46 -23.92
C PRO A 189 -22.67 -30.95 -23.66
N ALA A 190 -23.15 -30.82 -22.42
CA ALA A 190 -24.57 -30.88 -22.15
C ALA A 190 -25.22 -29.71 -22.91
N GLU A 191 -25.89 -29.99 -24.01
CA GLU A 191 -26.74 -29.06 -24.75
C GLU A 191 -27.69 -28.39 -23.74
N GLY A 192 -27.59 -27.07 -23.58
CA GLY A 192 -28.59 -26.28 -22.86
C GLY A 192 -28.14 -25.49 -21.64
N GLN A 193 -26.84 -25.43 -21.28
CA GLN A 193 -26.36 -24.46 -20.27
C GLN A 193 -25.52 -23.35 -20.91
N GLU A 194 -26.18 -22.55 -21.75
CA GLU A 194 -25.74 -21.17 -21.94
C GLU A 194 -25.91 -20.46 -20.58
N GLY A 195 -24.81 -20.13 -19.93
CA GLY A 195 -24.85 -19.22 -18.77
C GLY A 195 -25.61 -17.95 -19.17
N PRO A 196 -26.33 -17.27 -18.29
CA PRO A 196 -27.16 -16.15 -18.65
C PRO A 196 -26.30 -15.11 -19.37
N LEU A 197 -26.36 -15.09 -20.69
CA LEU A 197 -25.83 -14.00 -21.50
C LEU A 197 -26.53 -12.74 -21.02
N HIS A 198 -25.77 -11.79 -20.47
CA HIS A 198 -26.32 -10.48 -20.14
C HIS A 198 -26.93 -9.92 -21.43
N PRO A 199 -28.19 -9.46 -21.44
CA PRO A 199 -28.80 -8.91 -22.61
C PRO A 199 -27.98 -7.74 -23.15
N VAL A 200 -27.92 -7.57 -24.45
CA VAL A 200 -27.14 -6.51 -25.15
C VAL A 200 -27.44 -5.12 -24.54
N SER A 201 -28.68 -4.90 -24.10
CA SER A 201 -29.12 -3.68 -23.43
C SER A 201 -28.35 -3.39 -22.13
N GLU A 202 -27.95 -4.42 -21.36
CA GLU A 202 -27.17 -4.25 -20.13
C GLU A 202 -25.74 -3.83 -20.42
N TRP A 203 -25.11 -4.43 -21.44
CA TRP A 203 -23.78 -4.03 -21.91
C TRP A 203 -23.78 -2.60 -22.45
N LEU A 204 -24.79 -2.25 -23.25
CA LEU A 204 -24.91 -0.89 -23.79
C LEU A 204 -25.09 0.14 -22.68
N SER A 205 -25.90 -0.18 -21.66
CA SER A 205 -26.06 0.68 -20.49
C SER A 205 -24.74 0.90 -19.75
N ALA A 206 -23.98 -0.17 -19.49
CA ALA A 206 -22.68 -0.05 -18.81
C ALA A 206 -21.68 0.80 -19.64
N LEU A 207 -21.64 0.60 -20.96
CA LEU A 207 -20.77 1.35 -21.87
C LEU A 207 -21.11 2.84 -21.90
N TRP A 208 -22.39 3.21 -21.95
CA TRP A 208 -22.81 4.63 -21.91
C TRP A 208 -22.40 5.32 -20.62
N PHE A 209 -22.63 4.66 -19.46
CA PHE A 209 -22.20 5.21 -18.17
C PHE A 209 -20.68 5.25 -18.03
N ALA A 210 -19.95 4.27 -18.56
CA ALA A 210 -18.50 4.28 -18.60
C ALA A 210 -17.98 5.42 -19.49
N ALA A 211 -18.50 5.58 -20.71
CA ALA A 211 -18.10 6.65 -21.62
C ALA A 211 -18.41 8.04 -21.02
N GLY A 212 -19.59 8.22 -20.43
CA GLY A 212 -19.95 9.45 -19.75
C GLY A 212 -19.03 9.78 -18.57
N THR A 213 -18.72 8.79 -17.73
CA THR A 213 -17.80 8.96 -16.59
C THR A 213 -16.38 9.24 -17.05
N LEU A 214 -15.90 8.55 -18.10
CA LEU A 214 -14.58 8.79 -18.66
C LEU A 214 -14.47 10.21 -19.22
N LEU A 215 -15.48 10.67 -19.93
CA LEU A 215 -15.50 12.00 -20.53
C LEU A 215 -15.64 13.08 -19.44
N VAL A 216 -16.64 13.00 -18.61
CA VAL A 216 -16.94 14.03 -17.60
C VAL A 216 -15.93 13.96 -16.44
N GLY A 217 -15.65 12.78 -15.91
CA GLY A 217 -14.69 12.59 -14.82
C GLY A 217 -13.26 12.80 -15.27
N GLY A 218 -12.88 12.27 -16.45
CA GLY A 218 -11.53 12.43 -17.00
C GLY A 218 -11.18 13.85 -17.39
N THR A 219 -12.17 14.70 -17.68
CA THR A 219 -11.96 16.11 -18.01
C THR A 219 -12.29 17.07 -16.86
N LEU A 220 -12.61 16.56 -15.67
CA LEU A 220 -13.09 17.37 -14.54
C LEU A 220 -14.19 18.35 -15.00
N PHE A 221 -15.30 17.81 -15.51
CA PHE A 221 -16.41 18.58 -16.07
C PHE A 221 -15.97 19.59 -17.16
N PHE A 222 -15.05 19.16 -18.04
CA PHE A 222 -14.48 19.94 -19.14
C PHE A 222 -13.54 21.08 -18.71
N LEU A 223 -13.19 21.20 -17.44
CA LEU A 223 -12.24 22.20 -16.95
C LEU A 223 -10.77 21.80 -17.23
N SER A 224 -10.45 20.51 -17.29
CA SER A 224 -9.09 20.01 -17.54
C SER A 224 -9.10 18.87 -18.58
N PRO A 225 -9.04 19.19 -19.88
CA PRO A 225 -9.09 18.18 -20.95
C PRO A 225 -7.88 17.23 -20.95
N ASN A 226 -6.77 17.64 -20.32
CA ASN A 226 -5.53 16.85 -20.25
C ASN A 226 -5.68 15.50 -19.54
N GLY A 227 -6.75 15.28 -18.76
CA GLY A 227 -6.99 14.02 -18.09
C GLY A 227 -7.27 12.84 -19.06
N LEU A 228 -7.86 13.11 -20.23
CA LEU A 228 -8.06 12.06 -21.24
C LEU A 228 -6.76 11.65 -21.94
N SER A 229 -5.87 12.60 -22.25
CA SER A 229 -4.54 12.29 -22.78
C SER A 229 -3.68 11.52 -21.75
N ALA A 230 -3.79 11.91 -20.49
CA ALA A 230 -3.13 11.22 -19.37
C ALA A 230 -3.61 9.77 -19.20
N TRP A 231 -4.91 9.51 -19.35
CA TRP A 231 -5.42 8.14 -19.37
C TRP A 231 -4.81 7.33 -20.51
N LEU A 232 -4.77 7.87 -21.73
CA LEU A 232 -4.18 7.17 -22.88
C LEU A 232 -2.69 6.86 -22.69
N SER A 233 -1.95 7.68 -21.95
CA SER A 233 -0.52 7.44 -21.64
C SER A 233 -0.28 6.30 -20.65
N SER A 234 -1.29 5.88 -19.89
CA SER A 234 -1.15 4.83 -18.86
C SER A 234 -0.80 3.46 -19.44
N LEU A 235 -1.32 3.11 -20.63
CA LEU A 235 -1.00 1.84 -21.30
C LEU A 235 0.43 1.83 -21.86
N PRO A 236 0.89 2.82 -22.63
CA PRO A 236 2.30 2.92 -23.02
C PRO A 236 3.27 2.90 -21.85
N GLU A 237 2.94 3.56 -20.72
CA GLU A 237 3.75 3.52 -19.50
C GLU A 237 3.86 2.10 -18.95
N TYR A 238 2.75 1.38 -18.82
CA TYR A 238 2.78 -0.02 -18.42
C TYR A 238 3.62 -0.89 -19.38
N LEU A 239 3.45 -0.71 -20.69
CA LEU A 239 4.21 -1.47 -21.68
C LEU A 239 5.71 -1.13 -21.65
N SER A 240 6.08 0.12 -21.39
CA SER A 240 7.49 0.51 -21.26
C SER A 240 8.16 -0.16 -20.05
N GLY A 241 7.42 -0.44 -18.99
CA GLY A 241 7.90 -1.16 -17.82
C GLY A 241 8.32 -2.62 -18.09
N TRP A 242 7.90 -3.21 -19.22
CA TRP A 242 8.41 -4.52 -19.64
C TRP A 242 9.85 -4.49 -20.16
N VAL A 243 10.36 -3.30 -20.48
CA VAL A 243 11.72 -3.10 -21.03
C VAL A 243 12.66 -2.47 -20.00
N HIS A 244 12.12 -1.74 -19.02
CA HIS A 244 12.91 -1.00 -18.04
C HIS A 244 12.74 -1.63 -16.64
N PRO A 245 13.78 -2.24 -16.05
CA PRO A 245 13.69 -2.82 -14.70
C PRO A 245 13.59 -1.74 -13.62
N SER A 246 12.84 -2.01 -12.56
CA SER A 246 12.70 -1.11 -11.41
C SER A 246 13.94 -1.07 -10.50
N GLY A 247 14.81 -2.08 -10.58
CA GLY A 247 15.92 -2.27 -9.64
C GLY A 247 15.53 -2.95 -8.32
N ILE A 248 14.25 -3.22 -8.07
CA ILE A 248 13.81 -3.98 -6.90
C ILE A 248 14.01 -5.48 -7.17
N SER A 249 14.52 -6.23 -6.18
CA SER A 249 14.68 -7.68 -6.33
C SER A 249 13.36 -8.43 -6.16
N PRO A 250 13.03 -9.44 -7.01
CA PRO A 250 11.88 -10.32 -6.78
C PRO A 250 11.91 -11.03 -5.41
N VAL A 251 13.10 -11.28 -4.87
CA VAL A 251 13.27 -11.86 -3.52
C VAL A 251 12.73 -10.91 -2.46
N MET A 252 12.94 -9.61 -2.60
CA MET A 252 12.41 -8.59 -1.69
C MET A 252 10.88 -8.59 -1.71
N MET A 253 10.24 -8.80 -2.86
CA MET A 253 8.78 -8.92 -2.96
C MET A 253 8.25 -10.15 -2.22
N LEU A 254 8.86 -11.33 -2.42
CA LEU A 254 8.50 -12.53 -1.69
C LEU A 254 8.74 -12.38 -0.18
N PHE A 255 9.86 -11.76 0.19
CA PHE A 255 10.14 -11.50 1.60
C PHE A 255 9.13 -10.53 2.21
N SER A 256 8.72 -9.47 1.49
CA SER A 256 7.70 -8.55 1.96
C SER A 256 6.37 -9.26 2.20
N LEU A 257 5.95 -10.14 1.29
CA LEU A 257 4.74 -10.94 1.44
C LEU A 257 4.79 -11.81 2.71
N LEU A 258 5.91 -12.51 2.94
CA LEU A 258 6.09 -13.37 4.11
C LEU A 258 6.21 -12.56 5.41
N ALA A 259 6.88 -11.41 5.37
CA ALA A 259 7.10 -10.57 6.55
C ALA A 259 5.84 -9.83 7.01
N TYR A 260 4.99 -9.37 6.09
CA TYR A 260 3.81 -8.58 6.48
C TYR A 260 2.53 -9.40 6.55
N GLN A 261 2.38 -10.45 5.73
CA GLN A 261 1.15 -11.25 5.62
C GLN A 261 1.34 -12.75 5.98
N PRO A 262 2.11 -13.13 7.02
CA PRO A 262 2.33 -14.55 7.33
C PRO A 262 1.01 -15.30 7.65
N LEU A 263 0.05 -14.61 8.27
CA LEU A 263 -1.28 -15.17 8.54
C LEU A 263 -2.02 -15.52 7.25
N ALA A 264 -2.05 -14.60 6.28
CA ALA A 264 -2.72 -14.83 5.00
C ALA A 264 -2.05 -15.95 4.21
N VAL A 265 -0.72 -15.99 4.20
CA VAL A 265 0.06 -17.03 3.51
C VAL A 265 -0.21 -18.41 4.11
N ILE A 266 -0.10 -18.56 5.44
CA ILE A 266 -0.28 -19.87 6.10
C ILE A 266 -1.72 -20.36 5.96
N LEU A 267 -2.72 -19.55 6.28
CA LEU A 267 -4.12 -19.94 6.14
C LEU A 267 -4.52 -20.13 4.67
N GLY A 268 -3.99 -19.30 3.77
CA GLY A 268 -4.20 -19.43 2.33
C GLY A 268 -3.63 -20.75 1.78
N LEU A 269 -2.41 -21.13 2.15
CA LEU A 269 -1.81 -22.41 1.76
C LEU A 269 -2.60 -23.60 2.30
N ILE A 270 -3.02 -23.56 3.57
CA ILE A 270 -3.88 -24.60 4.14
C ILE A 270 -5.20 -24.73 3.34
N ALA A 271 -5.80 -23.58 2.99
CA ALA A 271 -7.02 -23.54 2.18
C ALA A 271 -6.80 -24.14 0.78
N ILE A 272 -5.67 -23.78 0.13
CA ILE A 272 -5.29 -24.28 -1.20
C ILE A 272 -5.16 -25.81 -1.15
N VAL A 273 -4.28 -26.33 -0.30
CA VAL A 273 -4.03 -27.80 -0.19
C VAL A 273 -5.34 -28.54 0.04
N ARG A 274 -6.11 -28.12 1.03
CA ARG A 274 -7.41 -28.74 1.34
C ARG A 274 -8.40 -28.63 0.20
N GLY A 275 -8.47 -27.46 -0.45
CA GLY A 275 -9.42 -27.21 -1.51
C GLY A 275 -9.13 -28.03 -2.77
N TRP A 276 -7.86 -28.22 -3.11
CA TRP A 276 -7.44 -29.08 -4.22
C TRP A 276 -7.71 -30.57 -3.93
N VAL A 277 -7.40 -31.04 -2.73
CA VAL A 277 -7.69 -32.43 -2.31
C VAL A 277 -9.21 -32.71 -2.34
N ASN A 278 -10.04 -31.75 -1.93
CA ASN A 278 -11.49 -31.91 -1.90
C ASN A 278 -12.21 -31.48 -3.21
N GLY A 279 -11.49 -31.13 -4.27
CA GLY A 279 -12.05 -30.71 -5.55
C GLY A 279 -12.90 -29.42 -5.50
N SER A 280 -12.60 -28.48 -4.57
CA SER A 280 -13.39 -27.28 -4.40
C SER A 280 -13.12 -26.26 -5.51
N GLN A 281 -14.02 -26.16 -6.50
CA GLN A 281 -13.93 -25.23 -7.63
C GLN A 281 -13.71 -23.77 -7.21
N ARG A 282 -14.31 -23.37 -6.08
CA ARG A 282 -14.18 -22.00 -5.56
C ARG A 282 -12.75 -21.72 -5.08
N VAL A 283 -12.16 -22.64 -4.35
CA VAL A 283 -10.77 -22.51 -3.89
C VAL A 283 -9.80 -22.60 -5.06
N MET A 284 -10.03 -23.50 -6.02
CA MET A 284 -9.20 -23.62 -7.22
C MET A 284 -9.17 -22.31 -8.01
N ARG A 285 -10.32 -21.66 -8.23
CA ARG A 285 -10.39 -20.36 -8.92
C ARG A 285 -9.62 -19.26 -8.20
N LEU A 286 -9.77 -19.17 -6.87
CA LEU A 286 -9.04 -18.18 -6.07
C LEU A 286 -7.53 -18.47 -6.02
N SER A 287 -7.11 -19.74 -5.94
CA SER A 287 -5.70 -20.10 -5.93
C SER A 287 -5.01 -19.83 -7.26
N ILE A 288 -5.68 -20.10 -8.39
CA ILE A 288 -5.17 -19.77 -9.72
C ILE A 288 -5.01 -18.25 -9.87
N TRP A 289 -6.01 -17.47 -9.45
CA TRP A 289 -5.91 -16.01 -9.48
C TRP A 289 -4.76 -15.50 -8.60
N ALA A 290 -4.64 -15.99 -7.34
CA ALA A 290 -3.55 -15.62 -6.44
C ALA A 290 -2.17 -15.95 -7.03
N LEU A 291 -2.02 -17.15 -7.62
CA LEU A 291 -0.76 -17.58 -8.23
C LEU A 291 -0.39 -16.71 -9.44
N ILE A 292 -1.34 -16.43 -10.33
CA ILE A 292 -1.09 -15.62 -11.51
C ILE A 292 -0.75 -14.17 -11.14
N ALA A 293 -1.49 -13.58 -10.18
CA ALA A 293 -1.18 -12.25 -9.68
C ALA A 293 0.23 -12.18 -9.06
N LEU A 294 0.62 -13.21 -8.29
CA LEU A 294 1.98 -13.31 -7.76
C LEU A 294 3.04 -13.44 -8.86
N LEU A 295 2.82 -14.35 -9.80
CA LEU A 295 3.78 -14.57 -10.90
C LEU A 295 3.93 -13.31 -11.74
N LEU A 296 2.84 -12.63 -12.06
CA LEU A 296 2.88 -11.39 -12.82
C LEU A 296 3.67 -10.31 -12.08
N ALA A 297 3.39 -10.09 -10.79
CA ALA A 297 4.13 -9.15 -9.96
C ALA A 297 5.63 -9.47 -9.86
N LEU A 298 6.03 -10.76 -9.91
CA LEU A 298 7.43 -11.16 -9.85
C LEU A 298 8.14 -11.09 -11.22
N PHE A 299 7.42 -11.36 -12.32
CA PHE A 299 8.00 -11.40 -13.66
C PHE A 299 7.96 -10.08 -14.42
N TYR A 300 7.13 -9.14 -13.99
CA TYR A 300 7.09 -7.80 -14.56
C TYR A 300 8.39 -7.06 -14.25
N PRO A 301 9.21 -6.64 -15.23
CA PRO A 301 10.53 -6.08 -14.95
C PRO A 301 10.49 -4.78 -14.12
N PHE A 302 9.48 -3.93 -14.34
CA PHE A 302 9.27 -2.69 -13.56
C PHE A 302 8.46 -2.93 -12.29
N HIS A 303 8.55 -4.12 -11.69
CA HIS A 303 7.77 -4.48 -10.52
C HIS A 303 8.07 -3.61 -9.29
N GLN A 304 7.03 -3.40 -8.51
CA GLN A 304 7.06 -2.71 -7.22
C GLN A 304 6.34 -3.55 -6.16
N VAL A 305 6.65 -3.34 -4.88
CA VAL A 305 5.94 -4.05 -3.79
C VAL A 305 4.43 -3.79 -3.82
N SER A 306 4.02 -2.62 -4.33
CA SER A 306 2.61 -2.26 -4.54
C SER A 306 1.83 -3.21 -5.46
N ASP A 307 2.51 -3.91 -6.37
CA ASP A 307 1.88 -4.80 -7.34
C ASP A 307 1.33 -6.07 -6.68
N LEU A 308 1.89 -6.44 -5.53
CA LEU A 308 1.34 -7.50 -4.68
C LEU A 308 -0.11 -7.24 -4.23
N ALA A 309 -0.62 -6.01 -4.33
CA ALA A 309 -1.99 -5.67 -3.96
C ALA A 309 -3.04 -6.55 -4.67
N TRP A 310 -2.78 -6.92 -5.93
CA TRP A 310 -3.66 -7.79 -6.71
C TRP A 310 -3.69 -9.23 -6.19
N MET A 311 -2.58 -9.71 -5.62
CA MET A 311 -2.50 -11.04 -4.99
C MET A 311 -3.13 -11.06 -3.61
N LEU A 312 -3.05 -9.95 -2.83
CA LEU A 312 -3.57 -9.92 -1.46
C LEU A 312 -5.07 -10.21 -1.38
N ILE A 313 -5.85 -9.77 -2.37
CA ILE A 313 -7.31 -9.96 -2.38
C ILE A 313 -7.71 -11.46 -2.43
N PRO A 314 -7.27 -12.27 -3.41
CA PRO A 314 -7.57 -13.69 -3.43
C PRO A 314 -6.91 -14.45 -2.28
N LEU A 315 -5.71 -14.05 -1.83
CA LEU A 315 -5.01 -14.68 -0.71
C LEU A 315 -5.81 -14.54 0.59
N TRP A 316 -6.27 -13.32 0.94
CA TRP A 316 -7.12 -13.10 2.11
C TRP A 316 -8.49 -13.77 1.97
N SER A 317 -9.02 -13.87 0.75
CA SER A 317 -10.25 -14.63 0.49
C SER A 317 -10.10 -16.11 0.83
N LEU A 318 -8.95 -16.72 0.46
CA LEU A 318 -8.61 -18.10 0.83
C LEU A 318 -8.45 -18.26 2.34
N ALA A 319 -7.72 -17.35 3.00
CA ALA A 319 -7.54 -17.35 4.44
C ALA A 319 -8.88 -17.21 5.19
N ALA A 320 -9.77 -16.33 4.72
CA ALA A 320 -11.10 -16.16 5.29
C ALA A 320 -11.99 -17.39 5.15
N LEU A 321 -11.89 -18.12 4.03
CA LEU A 321 -12.60 -19.38 3.84
C LEU A 321 -12.12 -20.44 4.83
N GLU A 322 -10.82 -20.52 5.10
CA GLU A 322 -10.26 -21.49 6.05
C GLU A 322 -10.63 -21.13 7.48
N LEU A 323 -10.45 -19.89 7.89
CA LEU A 323 -10.80 -19.47 9.25
C LEU A 323 -12.31 -19.61 9.51
N ALA A 324 -13.17 -19.33 8.52
CA ALA A 324 -14.62 -19.48 8.67
C ALA A 324 -15.07 -20.93 8.96
N ARG A 325 -14.30 -21.92 8.53
CA ARG A 325 -14.55 -23.34 8.85
C ARG A 325 -14.29 -23.62 10.32
N ALA A 326 -13.23 -23.02 10.87
CA ALA A 326 -12.85 -23.19 12.26
C ALA A 326 -13.77 -22.46 13.26
N VAL A 327 -14.70 -21.62 12.79
CA VAL A 327 -15.70 -20.93 13.65
C VAL A 327 -16.79 -21.90 14.14
N ASN A 328 -17.08 -22.98 13.41
CA ASN A 328 -18.15 -23.92 13.75
C ASN A 328 -17.69 -24.94 14.81
N ILE A 329 -17.42 -24.47 16.04
CA ILE A 329 -17.02 -25.28 17.18
C ILE A 329 -18.28 -25.72 17.92
N LEU A 330 -18.42 -27.03 18.19
CA LEU A 330 -19.48 -27.56 19.02
C LEU A 330 -19.33 -27.04 20.47
N PRO A 331 -20.42 -26.74 21.19
CA PRO A 331 -20.34 -26.22 22.56
C PRO A 331 -19.50 -27.08 23.50
N GLU A 332 -19.55 -28.38 23.32
CA GLU A 332 -18.82 -29.40 24.11
C GLU A 332 -17.31 -29.36 23.87
N GLU A 333 -16.88 -29.04 22.64
CA GLU A 333 -15.48 -28.96 22.23
C GLU A 333 -14.82 -27.61 22.57
N ARG A 334 -15.59 -26.57 22.91
CA ARG A 334 -15.07 -25.20 23.06
C ARG A 334 -13.95 -25.08 24.08
N ARG A 335 -14.07 -25.72 25.25
CA ARG A 335 -13.05 -25.65 26.31
C ARG A 335 -11.74 -26.31 25.83
N GLN A 336 -11.84 -27.41 25.12
CA GLN A 336 -10.69 -28.16 24.61
C GLN A 336 -10.00 -27.35 23.50
N VAL A 337 -10.77 -26.81 22.54
CA VAL A 337 -10.24 -25.96 21.47
C VAL A 337 -9.56 -24.70 22.08
N MET A 338 -10.16 -24.07 23.08
CA MET A 338 -9.55 -22.91 23.76
C MET A 338 -8.25 -23.30 24.49
N GLY A 339 -8.20 -24.46 25.13
CA GLY A 339 -6.97 -24.95 25.77
C GLY A 339 -5.84 -25.17 24.77
N ILE A 340 -6.15 -25.82 23.63
CA ILE A 340 -5.17 -26.06 22.56
C ILE A 340 -4.73 -24.72 21.93
N THR A 341 -5.69 -23.82 21.66
CA THR A 341 -5.39 -22.48 21.16
C THR A 341 -4.43 -21.75 22.10
N GLY A 342 -4.71 -21.76 23.41
CA GLY A 342 -3.83 -21.14 24.40
C GLY A 342 -2.44 -21.75 24.44
N LEU A 343 -2.32 -23.08 24.36
CA LEU A 343 -1.05 -23.79 24.30
C LEU A 343 -0.24 -23.37 23.06
N ILE A 344 -0.87 -23.33 21.90
CA ILE A 344 -0.22 -22.96 20.63
C ILE A 344 0.25 -21.51 20.67
N VAL A 345 -0.59 -20.58 21.16
CA VAL A 345 -0.22 -19.17 21.32
C VAL A 345 0.97 -19.03 22.27
N LEU A 346 1.00 -19.79 23.38
CA LEU A 346 2.10 -19.77 24.32
C LEU A 346 3.42 -20.26 23.68
N ILE A 347 3.37 -21.37 22.93
CA ILE A 347 4.55 -21.90 22.23
C ILE A 347 5.03 -20.91 21.17
N LEU A 348 4.13 -20.35 20.35
CA LEU A 348 4.50 -19.38 19.33
C LEU A 348 5.04 -18.08 19.95
N PHE A 349 4.52 -17.65 21.09
CA PHE A 349 5.07 -16.52 21.84
C PHE A 349 6.50 -16.83 22.33
N PHE A 350 6.76 -18.04 22.82
CA PHE A 350 8.12 -18.46 23.20
C PHE A 350 9.06 -18.50 21.99
N VAL A 351 8.60 -19.04 20.85
CA VAL A 351 9.35 -18.99 19.55
C VAL A 351 9.73 -17.54 19.21
N TRP A 352 8.77 -16.62 19.34
CA TRP A 352 9.01 -15.20 19.07
C TRP A 352 10.05 -14.58 20.02
N LEU A 353 10.02 -14.92 21.31
CA LEU A 353 11.02 -14.47 22.27
C LEU A 353 12.43 -14.99 21.95
N GLN A 354 12.55 -16.27 21.52
CA GLN A 354 13.84 -16.81 21.09
C GLN A 354 14.34 -16.10 19.83
N PHE A 355 13.45 -15.85 18.88
CA PHE A 355 13.77 -15.09 17.67
C PHE A 355 14.28 -13.69 18.00
N LEU A 356 13.60 -12.93 18.86
CA LEU A 356 14.04 -11.60 19.32
C LEU A 356 15.42 -11.66 19.97
N SER A 357 15.68 -12.68 20.82
CA SER A 357 16.97 -12.84 21.46
C SER A 357 18.11 -13.12 20.46
N ILE A 358 17.87 -13.91 19.42
CA ILE A 358 18.88 -14.20 18.39
C ILE A 358 19.33 -12.92 17.67
N THR A 359 18.41 -12.00 17.40
CA THR A 359 18.71 -10.78 16.65
C THR A 359 19.58 -9.77 17.40
N THR A 360 19.72 -9.94 18.71
CA THR A 360 20.57 -9.09 19.57
C THR A 360 21.96 -9.67 19.82
N LEU A 361 22.19 -10.94 19.46
CA LEU A 361 23.43 -11.65 19.68
C LEU A 361 24.35 -11.57 18.46
N THR A 362 25.65 -11.64 18.69
CA THR A 362 26.64 -11.81 17.61
C THR A 362 26.60 -13.21 17.04
N ILE A 363 26.46 -13.34 15.74
CA ILE A 363 26.47 -14.63 15.04
C ILE A 363 27.80 -14.77 14.27
N PRO A 364 28.56 -15.86 14.43
CA PRO A 364 28.29 -17.04 15.25
C PRO A 364 28.76 -16.90 16.71
N SER A 365 27.91 -17.30 17.67
CA SER A 365 28.27 -17.46 19.08
C SER A 365 27.60 -18.71 19.67
N LEU A 366 28.15 -19.25 20.73
CA LEU A 366 27.58 -20.42 21.42
C LEU A 366 26.15 -20.12 21.89
N GLU A 367 25.94 -18.92 22.41
CA GLU A 367 24.62 -18.48 22.89
C GLU A 367 23.61 -18.36 21.76
N ALA A 368 23.98 -17.73 20.63
CA ALA A 368 23.12 -17.66 19.45
C ALA A 368 22.74 -19.06 18.92
N ASN A 369 23.71 -19.99 18.88
CA ASN A 369 23.46 -21.36 18.45
C ASN A 369 22.47 -22.07 19.38
N ASN A 370 22.61 -21.92 20.69
CA ASN A 370 21.66 -22.47 21.66
C ASN A 370 20.24 -21.91 21.49
N ARG A 371 20.11 -20.59 21.22
CA ARG A 371 18.81 -19.97 20.96
C ARG A 371 18.17 -20.44 19.66
N ILE A 372 18.98 -20.67 18.62
CA ILE A 372 18.52 -21.28 17.36
C ILE A 372 17.97 -22.68 17.62
N TRP A 373 18.68 -23.52 18.39
CA TRP A 373 18.20 -24.86 18.73
C TRP A 373 16.90 -24.82 19.57
N LEU A 374 16.78 -23.89 20.50
CA LEU A 374 15.55 -23.68 21.28
C LEU A 374 14.38 -23.24 20.37
N LEU A 375 14.63 -22.38 19.40
CA LEU A 375 13.62 -21.96 18.43
C LEU A 375 13.10 -23.15 17.61
N PHE A 376 14.00 -23.92 16.99
CA PHE A 376 13.60 -25.10 16.21
C PHE A 376 12.98 -26.19 17.08
N GLY A 377 13.50 -26.41 18.30
CA GLY A 377 12.92 -27.34 19.27
C GLY A 377 11.50 -26.95 19.67
N SER A 378 11.23 -25.65 19.84
CA SER A 378 9.88 -25.15 20.14
C SER A 378 8.91 -25.31 18.97
N LEU A 379 9.37 -25.09 17.74
CA LEU A 379 8.56 -25.38 16.54
C LEU A 379 8.28 -26.87 16.39
N ALA A 380 9.28 -27.74 16.65
CA ALA A 380 9.08 -29.19 16.68
C ALA A 380 8.08 -29.57 17.77
N LEU A 381 8.20 -29.01 18.98
CA LEU A 381 7.25 -29.23 20.07
C LEU A 381 5.82 -28.83 19.69
N LEU A 382 5.65 -27.69 18.97
CA LEU A 382 4.36 -27.23 18.45
C LEU A 382 3.71 -28.32 17.57
N VAL A 383 4.47 -28.85 16.61
CA VAL A 383 3.99 -29.92 15.71
C VAL A 383 3.65 -31.19 16.50
N ILE A 384 4.53 -31.60 17.40
CA ILE A 384 4.31 -32.77 18.25
C ILE A 384 3.05 -32.63 19.10
N CYS A 385 2.84 -31.46 19.74
CA CYS A 385 1.63 -31.21 20.53
C CYS A 385 0.36 -31.30 19.68
N ILE A 386 0.35 -30.72 18.47
CA ILE A 386 -0.81 -30.80 17.56
C ILE A 386 -1.08 -32.26 17.17
N LEU A 387 -0.03 -33.05 16.85
CA LEU A 387 -0.15 -34.46 16.47
C LEU A 387 -0.63 -35.31 17.65
N LEU A 388 -0.05 -35.14 18.86
CA LEU A 388 -0.46 -35.88 20.06
C LEU A 388 -1.93 -35.62 20.41
N VAL A 389 -2.41 -34.38 20.33
CA VAL A 389 -3.82 -34.10 20.54
C VAL A 389 -4.69 -34.69 19.43
N GLY A 390 -4.22 -34.65 18.18
CA GLY A 390 -4.92 -35.24 17.04
C GLY A 390 -5.11 -36.74 17.14
N VAL A 391 -4.07 -37.46 17.59
CA VAL A 391 -4.10 -38.92 17.73
C VAL A 391 -4.73 -39.35 19.06
N GLY A 392 -4.37 -38.66 20.15
CA GLY A 392 -4.78 -39.07 21.50
C GLY A 392 -6.19 -38.63 21.90
N TRP A 393 -6.76 -37.63 21.25
CA TRP A 393 -8.06 -37.06 21.64
C TRP A 393 -9.02 -36.94 20.45
N SER A 394 -8.77 -35.97 19.54
CA SER A 394 -9.62 -35.73 18.38
C SER A 394 -8.87 -34.89 17.31
N ALA A 395 -8.76 -35.44 16.10
CA ALA A 395 -8.17 -34.74 14.97
C ALA A 395 -8.87 -33.41 14.66
N ARG A 396 -10.20 -33.37 14.84
CA ARG A 396 -11.00 -32.15 14.61
C ARG A 396 -10.66 -31.07 15.63
N THR A 397 -10.61 -31.40 16.91
CA THR A 397 -10.28 -30.46 17.99
C THR A 397 -8.85 -29.94 17.86
N ALA A 398 -7.90 -30.81 17.49
CA ALA A 398 -6.53 -30.44 17.20
C ALA A 398 -6.44 -29.43 16.04
N GLN A 399 -7.14 -29.70 14.92
CA GLN A 399 -7.15 -28.83 13.76
C GLN A 399 -7.76 -27.45 14.08
N PHE A 400 -8.90 -27.40 14.79
CA PHE A 400 -9.53 -26.13 15.15
C PHE A 400 -8.66 -25.32 16.13
N GLY A 401 -8.08 -26.00 17.14
CA GLY A 401 -7.15 -25.37 18.07
C GLY A 401 -5.90 -24.82 17.38
N ALA A 402 -5.35 -25.58 16.42
CA ALA A 402 -4.20 -25.14 15.62
C ALA A 402 -4.53 -23.92 14.76
N VAL A 403 -5.64 -23.95 14.01
CA VAL A 403 -6.04 -22.82 13.15
C VAL A 403 -6.29 -21.57 13.99
N TRP A 404 -6.99 -21.68 15.14
CA TRP A 404 -7.22 -20.54 16.02
C TRP A 404 -5.94 -20.05 16.70
N GLY A 405 -5.07 -20.97 17.16
CA GLY A 405 -3.79 -20.59 17.78
C GLY A 405 -2.88 -19.83 16.82
N ILE A 406 -2.74 -20.33 15.59
CA ILE A 406 -2.01 -19.65 14.51
C ILE A 406 -2.69 -18.32 14.16
N ALA A 407 -4.02 -18.29 14.02
CA ALA A 407 -4.75 -17.08 13.66
C ALA A 407 -4.59 -15.97 14.71
N VAL A 408 -4.64 -16.30 16.00
CA VAL A 408 -4.45 -15.33 17.08
C VAL A 408 -3.02 -14.84 17.13
N ALA A 409 -2.02 -15.73 17.15
CA ALA A 409 -0.61 -15.36 17.26
C ALA A 409 -0.15 -14.52 16.05
N LEU A 410 -0.41 -15.00 14.83
CA LEU A 410 -0.04 -14.29 13.61
C LEU A 410 -0.94 -13.09 13.33
N GLY A 411 -2.18 -13.09 13.83
CA GLY A 411 -3.07 -11.93 13.77
C GLY A 411 -2.53 -10.75 14.58
N ILE A 412 -2.02 -11.01 15.80
CA ILE A 412 -1.35 -10.00 16.63
C ILE A 412 -0.08 -9.48 15.92
N TYR A 413 0.73 -10.39 15.35
CA TYR A 413 1.90 -10.00 14.57
C TYR A 413 1.52 -9.14 13.35
N SER A 414 0.56 -9.58 12.53
CA SER A 414 0.11 -8.85 11.34
C SER A 414 -0.49 -7.49 11.69
N PHE A 415 -1.16 -7.37 12.84
CA PHE A 415 -1.63 -6.08 13.34
C PHE A 415 -0.46 -5.14 13.68
N GLY A 416 0.60 -5.65 14.33
CA GLY A 416 1.83 -4.90 14.57
C GLY A 416 2.52 -4.48 13.27
N ALA A 417 2.59 -5.39 12.28
CA ALA A 417 3.13 -5.13 10.96
C ALA A 417 2.32 -4.07 10.20
N MET A 418 0.98 -4.06 10.33
CA MET A 418 0.11 -3.05 9.76
C MET A 418 0.38 -1.65 10.34
N LEU A 419 0.62 -1.56 11.65
CA LEU A 419 1.00 -0.28 12.29
C LEU A 419 2.35 0.23 11.77
N GLY A 420 3.30 -0.67 11.48
CA GLY A 420 4.57 -0.32 10.84
C GLY A 420 4.37 0.15 9.40
N ALA A 421 3.86 -0.72 8.54
CA ALA A 421 3.65 -0.46 7.12
C ALA A 421 2.81 0.80 6.86
N GLY A 422 1.83 1.08 7.75
CA GLY A 422 1.00 2.28 7.72
C GLY A 422 1.65 3.54 8.30
N ASN A 423 2.91 3.52 8.71
CA ASN A 423 3.59 4.63 9.39
C ASN A 423 2.81 5.18 10.61
N LEU A 424 2.12 4.28 11.36
CA LEU A 424 1.33 4.64 12.54
C LEU A 424 2.15 4.60 13.83
N ARG A 425 3.23 3.83 13.86
CA ARG A 425 4.23 3.89 14.92
C ARG A 425 5.37 4.83 14.54
N VAL A 426 6.15 5.27 15.51
CA VAL A 426 7.38 6.02 15.25
C VAL A 426 8.35 5.07 14.55
N ALA A 427 8.49 5.21 13.25
CA ALA A 427 9.36 4.36 12.45
C ALA A 427 10.82 4.76 12.66
N GLN A 428 11.65 3.80 13.01
CA GLN A 428 13.11 3.95 13.00
C GLN A 428 13.75 3.42 11.71
N GLY A 429 12.96 2.89 10.80
CA GLY A 429 13.38 2.33 9.53
C GLY A 429 12.33 2.51 8.45
N GLN A 430 12.76 2.35 7.19
CA GLN A 430 11.87 2.39 6.04
C GLN A 430 11.12 1.06 5.93
N GLU A 431 9.84 1.14 5.68
CA GLU A 431 9.01 -0.04 5.46
C GLU A 431 9.07 -0.44 3.97
N MET A 432 8.98 -1.74 3.66
CA MET A 432 9.10 -2.22 2.27
C MET A 432 7.94 -1.78 1.36
N TRP A 433 6.79 -1.46 1.93
CA TRP A 433 5.63 -0.95 1.19
C TRP A 433 5.77 0.53 0.79
N THR A 434 6.83 1.20 1.24
CA THR A 434 7.17 2.56 0.82
C THR A 434 8.34 2.46 -0.15
N ALA A 435 8.08 2.61 -1.44
CA ALA A 435 9.10 2.43 -2.49
C ALA A 435 10.15 3.53 -2.47
N ASP A 436 9.79 4.74 -2.05
CA ASP A 436 10.62 5.93 -2.17
C ASP A 436 11.45 6.24 -0.93
N LYS A 437 12.51 6.99 -1.18
CA LYS A 437 13.27 7.65 -0.13
C LYS A 437 12.38 8.64 0.62
N THR A 438 12.40 8.61 1.94
CA THR A 438 11.56 9.48 2.76
C THR A 438 12.31 10.74 3.18
N PRO A 439 11.70 11.94 3.09
CA PRO A 439 12.28 13.15 3.65
C PRO A 439 12.40 13.04 5.19
N ALA A 440 13.61 13.27 5.74
CA ALA A 440 13.87 13.04 7.15
C ALA A 440 13.72 14.31 8.01
N GLN A 441 14.34 15.43 7.61
CA GLN A 441 14.33 16.69 8.35
C GLN A 441 13.49 17.78 7.64
N ALA A 442 12.42 17.38 6.95
CA ALA A 442 11.58 18.29 6.18
C ALA A 442 10.96 19.39 7.06
N ASP A 443 10.40 19.04 8.23
CA ASP A 443 9.76 20.00 9.12
C ASP A 443 10.79 20.99 9.69
N LEU A 444 12.01 20.53 10.00
CA LEU A 444 13.09 21.40 10.48
C LEU A 444 13.53 22.38 9.38
N LEU A 445 13.72 21.88 8.15
CA LEU A 445 14.05 22.74 7.00
C LEU A 445 13.00 23.82 6.78
N LEU A 446 11.72 23.44 6.82
CA LEU A 446 10.62 24.40 6.62
C LEU A 446 10.57 25.44 7.75
N THR A 447 10.78 25.01 8.99
CA THR A 447 10.82 25.91 10.16
C THR A 447 11.95 26.91 10.02
N VAL A 448 13.17 26.47 9.70
CA VAL A 448 14.33 27.35 9.50
C VAL A 448 14.10 28.30 8.31
N ALA A 449 13.55 27.81 7.21
CA ALA A 449 13.26 28.65 6.04
C ALA A 449 12.24 29.75 6.38
N ASN A 450 11.18 29.43 7.13
CA ASN A 450 10.18 30.39 7.58
C ASN A 450 10.79 31.40 8.58
N GLU A 451 11.54 30.96 9.58
CA GLU A 451 12.19 31.83 10.56
C GLU A 451 13.18 32.81 9.92
N MET A 452 13.99 32.33 8.95
CA MET A 452 14.92 33.19 8.23
C MET A 452 14.20 34.21 7.33
N SER A 453 13.09 33.82 6.76
CA SER A 453 12.24 34.69 5.97
C SER A 453 11.60 35.80 6.84
N ASP A 454 11.06 35.42 8.00
CA ASP A 454 10.44 36.36 8.95
C ASP A 454 11.47 37.31 9.54
N TRP A 455 12.66 36.81 9.91
CA TRP A 455 13.70 37.66 10.47
C TRP A 455 14.27 38.67 9.49
N SER A 456 14.40 38.33 8.23
CA SER A 456 14.89 39.25 7.19
C SER A 456 13.90 40.35 6.81
N ASN A 457 12.68 40.41 7.38
CA ASN A 457 11.56 41.29 6.96
C ASN A 457 11.28 41.24 5.45
N ILE A 458 11.74 40.21 4.77
CA ILE A 458 11.52 39.98 3.36
C ILE A 458 10.21 39.20 3.27
N ASN A 459 9.26 39.82 2.56
CA ASN A 459 7.97 39.17 2.33
C ASN A 459 8.21 37.80 1.67
N ILE A 460 7.88 36.71 2.38
CA ILE A 460 8.05 35.31 1.97
C ILE A 460 7.62 35.05 0.52
N ASN A 461 6.60 35.75 0.08
CA ASN A 461 6.05 35.66 -1.28
C ASN A 461 6.85 36.44 -2.33
N ALA A 462 7.83 37.27 -1.95
CA ALA A 462 8.53 38.18 -2.86
C ALA A 462 9.95 37.73 -3.20
N GLN A 463 10.58 36.86 -2.39
CA GLN A 463 11.98 36.45 -2.61
C GLN A 463 12.04 34.96 -2.97
N PRO A 464 12.60 34.59 -4.13
CA PRO A 464 12.68 33.21 -4.55
C PRO A 464 13.70 32.40 -3.73
N VAL A 465 13.32 31.21 -3.30
CA VAL A 465 14.24 30.16 -2.84
C VAL A 465 14.77 29.46 -4.09
N THR A 466 16.08 29.55 -4.33
CA THR A 466 16.69 28.95 -5.51
C THR A 466 17.21 27.54 -5.19
N ILE A 467 16.66 26.53 -5.84
CA ILE A 467 17.07 25.13 -5.73
C ILE A 467 18.04 24.82 -6.87
N ILE A 468 19.25 24.37 -6.53
CA ILE A 468 20.34 24.19 -7.50
C ILE A 468 20.73 22.72 -7.59
N GLY A 469 20.57 22.13 -8.78
CA GLY A 469 21.01 20.77 -9.07
C GLY A 469 20.28 19.65 -8.32
N ILE A 470 19.15 19.98 -7.67
CA ILE A 470 18.33 19.00 -6.93
C ILE A 470 16.99 18.85 -7.65
N ASN A 471 16.71 17.63 -8.10
CA ASN A 471 15.39 17.26 -8.61
C ASN A 471 14.61 16.54 -7.51
N SER A 472 13.79 17.27 -6.77
CA SER A 472 12.97 16.73 -5.68
C SER A 472 11.59 17.40 -5.64
N PRO A 473 10.57 16.76 -6.20
CA PRO A 473 9.19 17.23 -6.09
C PRO A 473 8.71 17.37 -4.64
N ALA A 474 9.24 16.52 -3.72
CA ALA A 474 8.96 16.64 -2.29
C ALA A 474 9.46 17.97 -1.71
N LEU A 475 10.60 18.47 -2.20
CA LEU A 475 11.14 19.75 -1.78
C LEU A 475 10.29 20.92 -2.33
N GLU A 476 9.84 20.83 -3.58
CA GLU A 476 8.87 21.79 -4.15
C GLU A 476 7.57 21.79 -3.36
N TRP A 477 7.05 20.63 -3.04
CA TRP A 477 5.84 20.51 -2.23
C TRP A 477 6.01 21.09 -0.82
N LEU A 478 7.16 20.86 -0.20
CA LEU A 478 7.48 21.38 1.12
C LEU A 478 7.49 22.91 1.12
N LEU A 479 8.17 23.49 0.14
CA LEU A 479 8.38 24.94 0.01
C LEU A 479 7.30 25.65 -0.82
N ARG A 480 6.16 24.99 -1.12
CA ARG A 480 5.07 25.53 -1.96
C ARG A 480 4.47 26.87 -1.50
N GLY A 481 4.73 27.25 -0.24
CA GLY A 481 4.38 28.58 0.30
C GLY A 481 5.37 29.67 -0.05
N HIS A 482 6.53 29.32 -0.63
CA HIS A 482 7.57 30.23 -1.08
C HIS A 482 7.59 30.32 -2.60
N HIS A 483 8.14 31.40 -3.12
CA HIS A 483 8.44 31.47 -4.55
C HIS A 483 9.69 30.64 -4.84
N ILE A 484 9.58 29.58 -5.63
CA ILE A 484 10.65 28.62 -5.92
C ILE A 484 11.19 28.86 -7.32
N SER A 485 12.51 28.89 -7.46
CA SER A 485 13.23 28.91 -8.73
C SER A 485 14.14 27.70 -8.81
N MET A 486 13.93 26.79 -9.78
CA MET A 486 14.79 25.64 -10.00
C MET A 486 15.81 25.93 -11.11
N THR A 487 17.07 25.62 -10.86
CA THR A 487 18.15 25.76 -11.84
C THR A 487 19.19 24.66 -11.66
N ASN A 488 19.82 24.24 -12.75
CA ASN A 488 20.91 23.27 -12.68
C ASN A 488 22.25 23.93 -12.31
N SER A 489 22.41 25.22 -12.59
CA SER A 489 23.60 26.02 -12.27
C SER A 489 23.24 27.48 -12.13
N LEU A 490 23.98 28.20 -11.31
CA LEU A 490 23.87 29.65 -11.19
C LEU A 490 24.83 30.34 -12.16
N GLY A 491 24.37 31.50 -12.68
CA GLY A 491 25.29 32.41 -13.39
C GLY A 491 26.31 33.01 -12.41
N PRO A 492 27.51 33.42 -12.92
CA PRO A 492 28.59 33.93 -12.06
C PRO A 492 28.26 35.17 -11.23
N SER A 493 27.21 35.90 -11.59
CA SER A 493 26.73 37.10 -10.88
C SER A 493 25.48 36.88 -10.05
N ALA A 494 24.94 35.65 -10.02
CA ALA A 494 23.70 35.37 -9.30
C ALA A 494 23.95 35.31 -7.79
N SER A 495 23.15 36.05 -7.02
CA SER A 495 23.20 36.10 -5.57
C SER A 495 21.80 36.00 -4.95
N PRO A 496 21.12 34.84 -5.08
CA PRO A 496 19.78 34.67 -4.50
C PRO A 496 19.83 34.84 -2.97
N PRO A 497 18.78 35.36 -2.34
CA PRO A 497 18.72 35.50 -0.88
C PRO A 497 18.78 34.15 -0.15
N PHE A 498 18.11 33.15 -0.69
CA PHE A 498 18.08 31.77 -0.22
C PHE A 498 18.44 30.80 -1.33
N ALA A 499 19.34 29.87 -1.06
CA ALA A 499 19.71 28.82 -2.00
C ALA A 499 19.73 27.45 -1.30
N ILE A 500 19.37 26.40 -2.04
CA ILE A 500 19.46 25.02 -1.58
C ILE A 500 20.32 24.23 -2.57
N THR A 501 21.35 23.57 -2.06
CA THR A 501 22.29 22.79 -2.88
C THR A 501 22.46 21.38 -2.30
N THR A 502 23.05 20.49 -3.09
CA THR A 502 23.54 19.21 -2.57
C THR A 502 24.74 19.41 -1.66
N ASP A 503 25.00 18.48 -0.73
CA ASP A 503 26.15 18.53 0.20
C ASP A 503 27.51 18.45 -0.51
N GLN A 504 27.52 17.96 -1.77
CA GLN A 504 28.75 17.75 -2.56
C GLN A 504 29.14 18.95 -3.44
N ASN A 505 28.24 19.90 -3.65
CA ASN A 505 28.49 21.07 -4.49
C ASN A 505 28.65 22.31 -3.61
N ASP A 506 29.87 22.83 -3.59
CA ASP A 506 30.09 24.21 -3.15
C ASP A 506 29.66 25.11 -4.33
N PRO A 507 28.46 25.70 -4.30
CA PRO A 507 28.03 26.56 -5.37
C PRO A 507 28.90 27.80 -5.34
N ALA A 508 29.56 28.15 -6.45
CA ALA A 508 30.29 29.39 -6.62
C ALA A 508 29.30 30.56 -6.55
N LEU A 509 28.85 30.90 -5.34
CA LEU A 509 27.92 31.99 -5.07
C LEU A 509 28.70 33.31 -5.08
N ALA A 510 28.17 34.32 -5.76
CA ALA A 510 28.82 35.62 -5.94
C ALA A 510 28.92 36.47 -4.65
N ALA A 511 28.16 36.11 -3.60
CA ALA A 511 28.12 36.80 -2.30
C ALA A 511 28.53 35.84 -1.17
N GLY A 512 28.77 36.34 0.03
CA GLY A 512 29.00 35.55 1.21
C GLY A 512 27.71 34.94 1.74
N TYR A 513 27.72 33.63 2.06
CA TYR A 513 26.57 32.87 2.58
C TYR A 513 26.93 32.13 3.86
N ARG A 514 25.87 31.87 4.65
CA ARG A 514 25.92 30.91 5.76
C ARG A 514 25.05 29.72 5.40
N GLY A 515 25.59 28.51 5.51
CA GLY A 515 24.89 27.27 5.17
C GLY A 515 24.69 26.40 6.39
N GLU A 516 23.54 25.72 6.42
CA GLU A 516 23.23 24.66 7.38
C GLU A 516 22.84 23.39 6.63
N SER A 517 23.42 22.25 7.06
CA SER A 517 23.18 20.98 6.39
C SER A 517 22.00 20.23 7.01
N PHE A 518 21.11 19.70 6.15
CA PHE A 518 19.95 18.92 6.54
C PHE A 518 20.02 17.53 5.91
N VAL A 519 19.61 16.51 6.64
CA VAL A 519 19.35 15.19 6.07
C VAL A 519 18.02 15.25 5.33
N TRP A 520 18.11 15.32 4.00
CA TRP A 520 16.93 15.48 3.17
C TRP A 520 16.24 14.14 2.90
N ARG A 521 16.98 13.13 2.41
CA ARG A 521 16.43 11.82 2.07
C ARG A 521 17.10 10.73 2.88
N GLN A 522 16.28 9.79 3.33
CA GLN A 522 16.72 8.54 3.94
C GLN A 522 16.20 7.37 3.12
N ALA A 523 17.07 6.43 2.83
CA ALA A 523 16.75 5.17 2.17
C ALA A 523 17.33 4.00 2.93
N THR A 524 16.59 2.91 3.03
CA THR A 524 17.08 1.67 3.60
C THR A 524 17.99 0.97 2.62
N SER A 525 19.16 0.52 3.09
CA SER A 525 20.16 -0.15 2.24
C SER A 525 19.85 -1.64 2.09
N TRP A 526 18.78 -1.97 1.34
CA TRP A 526 18.33 -3.36 1.19
C TRP A 526 19.35 -4.26 0.48
N ASP A 527 20.03 -3.75 -0.55
CA ASP A 527 20.93 -4.53 -1.40
C ASP A 527 22.24 -4.92 -0.72
N ASN A 528 22.66 -4.14 0.30
CA ASN A 528 23.91 -4.35 1.02
C ASN A 528 23.70 -4.90 2.44
N ALA A 529 22.47 -5.32 2.77
CA ALA A 529 22.13 -5.79 4.08
C ALA A 529 22.62 -7.21 4.35
N ALA A 530 23.30 -7.43 5.47
CA ALA A 530 23.68 -8.75 5.93
C ALA A 530 22.45 -9.54 6.45
N LEU A 531 22.57 -10.86 6.55
CA LEU A 531 21.49 -11.70 7.10
C LEU A 531 21.06 -11.24 8.51
N THR A 532 22.02 -10.79 9.32
CA THR A 532 21.77 -10.23 10.66
C THR A 532 20.91 -8.98 10.63
N ASP A 533 21.07 -8.13 9.60
CA ASP A 533 20.27 -6.92 9.42
C ASP A 533 18.83 -7.26 9.06
N TRP A 534 18.65 -8.25 8.17
CA TRP A 534 17.32 -8.78 7.82
C TRP A 534 16.58 -9.37 9.03
N LEU A 535 17.27 -10.14 9.87
CA LEU A 535 16.70 -10.69 11.10
C LEU A 535 16.33 -9.55 12.08
N ARG A 536 17.20 -8.55 12.23
CA ARG A 536 16.95 -7.37 13.06
C ARG A 536 15.78 -6.55 12.53
N TRP A 537 15.70 -6.38 11.21
CA TRP A 537 14.57 -5.69 10.61
C TRP A 537 13.25 -6.44 10.84
N LEU A 538 13.21 -7.75 10.67
CA LEU A 538 12.01 -8.56 10.93
C LEU A 538 11.55 -8.46 12.39
N ALA A 539 12.49 -8.33 13.34
CA ALA A 539 12.20 -8.22 14.76
C ALA A 539 11.81 -6.79 15.19
N TYR A 540 12.59 -5.80 14.76
CA TYR A 540 12.52 -4.43 15.28
C TYR A 540 12.24 -3.37 14.20
N HIS A 541 12.16 -3.75 12.94
CA HIS A 541 12.11 -2.86 11.78
C HIS A 541 13.28 -1.84 11.74
N GLN A 542 14.45 -2.28 12.17
CA GLN A 542 15.68 -1.49 12.17
C GLN A 542 16.62 -2.01 11.09
N MET A 543 17.04 -1.14 10.18
CA MET A 543 17.93 -1.45 9.07
C MET A 543 18.94 -0.31 8.92
N PRO A 544 20.17 -0.57 8.47
CA PRO A 544 21.09 0.49 8.07
C PRO A 544 20.47 1.39 7.02
N GLN A 545 20.68 2.70 7.18
CA GLN A 545 20.11 3.71 6.28
C GLN A 545 21.22 4.48 5.59
N SER A 546 21.03 4.73 4.30
CA SER A 546 21.79 5.73 3.56
C SER A 546 21.07 7.08 3.66
N THR A 547 21.83 8.15 3.80
CA THR A 547 21.31 9.51 3.92
C THR A 547 21.85 10.39 2.81
N GLU A 548 20.98 11.18 2.21
CA GLU A 548 21.35 12.25 1.28
C GLU A 548 21.14 13.57 2.00
N LYS A 549 22.17 14.42 2.00
CA LYS A 549 22.14 15.72 2.63
C LYS A 549 21.97 16.82 1.60
N ILE A 550 21.37 17.92 2.05
CA ILE A 550 21.29 19.19 1.32
C ILE A 550 21.76 20.30 2.24
N ILE A 551 22.22 21.41 1.65
CA ILE A 551 22.63 22.59 2.41
C ILE A 551 21.67 23.73 2.05
N PHE A 552 21.07 24.34 3.06
CA PHE A 552 20.30 25.55 2.96
C PHE A 552 21.19 26.75 3.23
N TRP A 553 21.35 27.59 2.24
CA TRP A 553 22.21 28.76 2.26
C TRP A 553 21.39 30.04 2.39
N VAL A 554 21.81 30.91 3.31
CA VAL A 554 21.24 32.23 3.54
C VAL A 554 22.32 33.28 3.31
N ARG A 555 22.04 34.30 2.51
CA ARG A 555 23.00 35.36 2.22
C ARG A 555 23.32 36.21 3.45
N ASN A 556 24.61 36.56 3.65
CA ASN A 556 25.11 37.15 4.90
C ASN A 556 24.50 38.53 5.18
N ASP A 557 24.12 39.32 4.17
CA ASP A 557 23.49 40.62 4.35
C ASP A 557 22.13 40.56 5.06
N LEU A 558 21.47 39.42 5.00
CA LEU A 558 20.18 39.19 5.67
C LEU A 558 20.31 39.07 7.20
N PHE A 559 21.51 38.80 7.70
CA PHE A 559 21.82 38.73 9.14
C PHE A 559 22.30 40.08 9.70
N LEU A 560 22.56 41.08 8.86
CA LEU A 560 22.98 42.40 9.32
C LEU A 560 21.75 43.16 9.80
N ASP A 561 21.73 43.45 11.10
CA ASP A 561 20.67 44.24 11.74
C ASP A 561 20.61 45.65 11.10
N THR A 562 19.53 45.92 10.37
CA THR A 562 19.25 47.24 9.81
C THR A 562 18.99 48.33 10.87
N LYS A 563 19.09 47.94 12.18
CA LYS A 563 18.89 48.85 13.31
C LYS A 563 20.14 49.58 13.76
N SER A 564 21.33 49.29 13.21
CA SER A 564 22.57 49.96 13.65
C SER A 564 22.94 51.23 12.83
N THR A 565 22.10 51.66 11.89
CA THR A 565 22.31 52.92 11.15
C THR A 565 21.20 53.93 11.41
N LYS A 566 21.09 54.42 12.65
CA LYS A 566 20.63 55.79 12.90
C LYS A 566 21.77 56.52 13.58
N PRO A 567 22.33 57.58 12.94
CA PRO A 567 23.33 58.41 13.56
C PRO A 567 22.75 59.21 14.74
#